data_d10a2741c828cd7793ffc403415db222
#
_entry.id   d10a2741c828cd7793ffc403415db222
#
_cell.length_a   1.000
_cell.length_b   1.000
_cell.length_c   1.000
_cell.angle_alpha   90.00
_cell.angle_beta   90.00
_cell.angle_gamma   90.00
#
_symmetry.space_group_name_H-M   'P 1'
#
loop_
_entity.id
_entity.type
_entity.pdbx_description
1 polymer ?
#
loop_
_entity_poly.entity_id
_entity_poly.type
_entity_poly.pdbx_seq_one_letter_code
_entity_poly.pdbx_strand_id
1 'polypeptide(L)'
;MSADWDSTRMLALGTLHARLEAERKLEPLMQTLVPEPIYEFYPLGMSMGGADQVRRYYRQFFRDFMLKVVGYELLEEWVNERSVAQEYDITLSVHGAHETHRVLGVLYVSGQLLGGERIYGSERVIHLMLGDLFDELKPI
;
A
#
# COMPACT_ATOMS: atom_id res chain seq x y z
N MET A 1 16.47 26.29 -3.26
CA MET A 1 17.09 25.26 -2.43
C MET A 1 16.17 24.10 -2.30
N SER A 2 16.63 22.93 -2.63
CA SER A 2 15.80 21.76 -2.40
C SER A 2 15.43 21.72 -0.93
N ALA A 3 14.20 21.41 -0.65
CA ALA A 3 13.85 21.06 0.68
C ALA A 3 14.83 19.97 1.11
N ASP A 4 15.35 20.07 2.29
CA ASP A 4 16.28 19.10 2.83
C ASP A 4 15.51 17.80 3.07
N TRP A 5 15.35 17.04 2.02
CA TRP A 5 14.66 15.75 2.09
C TRP A 5 15.58 14.76 2.79
N ASP A 6 15.08 14.17 3.85
CA ASP A 6 15.82 13.22 4.66
C ASP A 6 14.90 12.08 5.13
N SER A 7 15.46 11.16 5.91
CA SER A 7 14.68 10.03 6.43
C SER A 7 13.55 10.47 7.37
N THR A 8 13.70 11.59 8.07
CA THR A 8 12.64 12.13 8.92
C THR A 8 11.43 12.54 8.09
N ARG A 9 11.67 13.24 6.97
CA ARG A 9 10.58 13.64 6.07
C ARG A 9 9.98 12.44 5.35
N MET A 10 10.82 11.46 4.99
CA MET A 10 10.33 10.22 4.38
C MET A 10 9.40 9.48 5.35
N LEU A 11 9.79 9.34 6.61
CA LEU A 11 8.96 8.69 7.61
C LEU A 11 7.65 9.45 7.82
N ALA A 12 7.71 10.78 7.88
CA ALA A 12 6.52 11.61 8.06
C ALA A 12 5.53 11.41 6.90
N LEU A 13 6.01 11.34 5.67
CA LEU A 13 5.16 11.11 4.49
C LEU A 13 4.53 9.72 4.54
N GLY A 14 5.33 8.69 4.83
CA GLY A 14 4.83 7.33 4.95
C GLY A 14 3.81 7.16 6.08
N THR A 15 4.07 7.80 7.22
CA THR A 15 3.15 7.78 8.36
C THR A 15 1.83 8.47 8.04
N LEU A 16 1.90 9.62 7.35
CA LEU A 16 0.69 10.32 6.89
C LEU A 16 -0.14 9.43 5.97
N HIS A 17 0.51 8.81 4.98
CA HIS A 17 -0.16 7.92 4.03
C HIS A 17 -0.85 6.77 4.78
N ALA A 18 -0.13 6.09 5.67
CA ALA A 18 -0.66 4.97 6.43
C ALA A 18 -1.86 5.39 7.31
N ARG A 19 -1.79 6.57 7.92
CA ARG A 19 -2.89 7.10 8.74
C ARG A 19 -4.12 7.37 7.88
N LEU A 20 -3.95 8.01 6.74
CA LEU A 20 -5.07 8.31 5.84
C LEU A 20 -5.70 7.04 5.29
N GLU A 21 -4.90 6.01 5.04
CA GLU A 21 -5.39 4.70 4.63
C GLU A 21 -6.23 4.07 5.76
N ALA A 22 -5.72 4.07 6.98
CA ALA A 22 -6.45 3.51 8.13
C ALA A 22 -7.75 4.26 8.38
N GLU A 23 -7.77 5.57 8.14
CA GLU A 23 -8.97 6.42 8.29
C GLU A 23 -9.88 6.39 7.06
N ARG A 24 -9.50 5.68 6.02
CA ARG A 24 -10.24 5.54 4.76
C ARG A 24 -10.53 6.89 4.09
N LYS A 25 -9.55 7.79 4.11
CA LYS A 25 -9.69 9.13 3.51
C LYS A 25 -9.10 9.13 2.11
N LEU A 26 -9.92 8.80 1.12
CA LEU A 26 -9.47 8.55 -0.25
C LEU A 26 -8.77 9.76 -0.90
N GLU A 27 -9.42 10.92 -0.95
CA GLU A 27 -8.83 12.05 -1.66
C GLU A 27 -7.58 12.60 -0.98
N PRO A 28 -7.55 12.78 0.36
CA PRO A 28 -6.28 13.12 1.02
C PRO A 28 -5.20 12.07 0.82
N LEU A 29 -5.55 10.78 0.78
CA LEU A 29 -4.59 9.71 0.52
C LEU A 29 -3.98 9.86 -0.87
N MET A 30 -4.81 10.09 -1.89
CA MET A 30 -4.33 10.28 -3.26
C MET A 30 -3.38 11.49 -3.37
N GLN A 31 -3.54 12.50 -2.52
CA GLN A 31 -2.65 13.66 -2.51
C GLN A 31 -1.26 13.36 -1.95
N THR A 32 -1.07 12.23 -1.28
CA THR A 32 0.27 11.80 -0.87
C THR A 32 1.05 11.15 -2.01
N LEU A 33 0.38 10.87 -3.14
CA LEU A 33 0.95 10.16 -4.28
C LEU A 33 1.25 11.14 -5.42
N VAL A 34 2.26 10.78 -6.23
CA VAL A 34 2.53 11.49 -7.48
C VAL A 34 1.34 11.32 -8.45
N PRO A 35 1.25 12.13 -9.53
CA PRO A 35 0.13 12.03 -10.50
C PRO A 35 0.03 10.67 -11.18
N GLU A 36 1.15 9.97 -11.38
CA GLU A 36 1.18 8.66 -12.04
C GLU A 36 1.83 7.61 -11.12
N PRO A 37 1.17 7.23 -10.01
CA PRO A 37 1.77 6.29 -9.06
C PRO A 37 1.82 4.88 -9.64
N ILE A 38 2.84 4.11 -9.23
CA ILE A 38 3.02 2.72 -9.67
C ILE A 38 3.06 1.82 -8.43
N TYR A 39 2.20 0.81 -8.43
CA TYR A 39 2.15 -0.21 -7.41
C TYR A 39 2.59 -1.54 -8.02
N GLU A 40 3.56 -2.17 -7.37
CA GLU A 40 4.13 -3.45 -7.81
C GLU A 40 3.84 -4.52 -6.77
N PHE A 41 3.58 -5.74 -7.24
CA PHE A 41 3.21 -6.86 -6.38
C PHE A 41 4.14 -8.04 -6.60
N TYR A 42 4.77 -8.50 -5.53
CA TYR A 42 5.76 -9.57 -5.56
C TYR A 42 5.34 -10.71 -4.61
N PRO A 43 5.70 -11.95 -4.90
CA PRO A 43 6.55 -12.41 -6.01
C PRO A 43 5.82 -12.55 -7.36
N LEU A 44 4.59 -12.07 -7.47
CA LEU A 44 3.81 -12.18 -8.72
C LEU A 44 4.50 -11.52 -9.89
N GLY A 45 5.28 -10.44 -9.67
CA GLY A 45 5.89 -9.70 -10.75
C GLY A 45 4.89 -8.93 -11.60
N MET A 46 3.84 -8.39 -10.97
CA MET A 46 2.77 -7.68 -11.63
C MET A 46 2.65 -6.27 -11.09
N SER A 47 2.03 -5.39 -11.86
CA SER A 47 1.89 -3.98 -11.46
C SER A 47 0.59 -3.36 -11.93
N MET A 48 0.24 -2.25 -11.30
CA MET A 48 -0.79 -1.33 -11.76
C MET A 48 -0.24 0.08 -11.66
N GLY A 49 -0.81 1.01 -12.42
CA GLY A 49 -0.32 2.38 -12.41
C GLY A 49 -1.32 3.40 -12.89
N GLY A 50 -1.05 4.66 -12.56
CA GLY A 50 -1.90 5.78 -12.89
C GLY A 50 -2.93 6.09 -11.82
N ALA A 51 -3.29 7.38 -11.72
CA ALA A 51 -4.18 7.85 -10.66
C ALA A 51 -5.54 7.17 -10.68
N ASP A 52 -6.12 6.95 -11.87
CA ASP A 52 -7.46 6.36 -11.96
C ASP A 52 -7.48 4.93 -11.45
N GLN A 53 -6.51 4.12 -11.85
CA GLN A 53 -6.46 2.72 -11.43
C GLN A 53 -6.17 2.60 -9.94
N VAL A 54 -5.24 3.40 -9.43
CA VAL A 54 -4.90 3.39 -8.01
C VAL A 54 -6.06 3.90 -7.16
N ARG A 55 -6.80 4.90 -7.65
CA ARG A 55 -8.01 5.39 -6.95
C ARG A 55 -9.08 4.30 -6.88
N ARG A 56 -9.29 3.54 -7.97
CA ARG A 56 -10.25 2.42 -7.95
C ARG A 56 -9.80 1.32 -7.00
N TYR A 57 -8.49 1.08 -6.93
CA TYR A 57 -7.93 0.14 -5.96
C TYR A 57 -8.27 0.55 -4.53
N TYR A 58 -8.03 1.80 -4.15
CA TYR A 58 -8.31 2.23 -2.78
C TYR A 58 -9.80 2.29 -2.48
N ARG A 59 -10.66 2.62 -3.44
CA ARG A 59 -12.10 2.54 -3.23
C ARG A 59 -12.53 1.13 -2.85
N GLN A 60 -12.08 0.14 -3.60
CA GLN A 60 -12.41 -1.25 -3.34
C GLN A 60 -11.72 -1.76 -2.07
N PHE A 61 -10.49 -1.36 -1.85
CA PHE A 61 -9.72 -1.69 -0.66
C PHE A 61 -10.48 -1.23 0.60
N PHE A 62 -10.94 0.01 0.62
CA PHE A 62 -11.69 0.54 1.75
C PHE A 62 -13.07 -0.10 1.91
N ARG A 63 -13.74 -0.35 0.80
CA ARG A 63 -15.11 -0.89 0.82
C ARG A 63 -15.15 -2.38 1.15
N ASP A 64 -14.19 -3.16 0.63
CA ASP A 64 -14.25 -4.62 0.71
C ASP A 64 -13.15 -5.22 1.57
N PHE A 65 -11.87 -4.90 1.29
CA PHE A 65 -10.77 -5.55 1.97
C PHE A 65 -10.70 -5.17 3.45
N MET A 66 -10.80 -3.90 3.77
CA MET A 66 -10.66 -3.44 5.14
C MET A 66 -11.78 -3.97 6.04
N LEU A 67 -12.95 -4.29 5.48
CA LEU A 67 -14.03 -4.91 6.25
C LEU A 67 -13.70 -6.34 6.67
N LYS A 68 -12.75 -6.99 6.01
CA LYS A 68 -12.31 -8.33 6.37
C LYS A 68 -11.25 -8.33 7.47
N VAL A 69 -10.62 -7.19 7.73
CA VAL A 69 -9.51 -7.11 8.68
C VAL A 69 -10.05 -7.20 10.10
N VAL A 70 -9.60 -8.24 10.83
CA VAL A 70 -9.94 -8.46 12.22
C VAL A 70 -8.72 -8.36 13.15
N GLY A 71 -7.52 -8.23 12.59
CA GLY A 71 -6.30 -8.06 13.35
C GLY A 71 -5.18 -7.51 12.51
N TYR A 72 -4.28 -6.75 13.13
CA TYR A 72 -3.12 -6.16 12.49
C TYR A 72 -2.02 -6.01 13.52
N GLU A 73 -0.82 -6.44 13.15
CA GLU A 73 0.36 -6.29 14.00
C GLU A 73 1.54 -5.84 13.15
N LEU A 74 2.03 -4.62 13.41
CA LEU A 74 3.28 -4.13 12.81
C LEU A 74 4.43 -4.82 13.53
N LEU A 75 5.24 -5.57 12.78
CA LEU A 75 6.36 -6.32 13.33
C LEU A 75 7.63 -5.50 13.32
N GLU A 76 7.92 -4.84 12.21
CA GLU A 76 9.14 -4.07 12.06
C GLU A 76 8.97 -2.98 11.01
N GLU A 77 9.71 -1.89 11.17
CA GLU A 77 9.67 -0.76 10.24
C GLU A 77 11.09 -0.28 10.00
N TRP A 78 11.42 -0.04 8.73
CA TRP A 78 12.72 0.50 8.32
C TRP A 78 12.51 1.75 7.51
N VAL A 79 13.37 2.74 7.70
CA VAL A 79 13.28 3.99 6.96
C VAL A 79 14.67 4.43 6.51
N ASN A 80 14.73 4.93 5.28
CA ASN A 80 15.87 5.70 4.77
C ASN A 80 15.31 6.94 4.07
N GLU A 81 16.17 7.69 3.39
CA GLU A 81 15.72 8.93 2.74
C GLU A 81 14.85 8.69 1.51
N ARG A 82 14.73 7.44 1.03
CA ARG A 82 13.98 7.12 -0.20
C ARG A 82 12.74 6.29 0.05
N SER A 83 12.65 5.60 1.18
CA SER A 83 11.57 4.65 1.38
C SER A 83 11.29 4.36 2.85
N VAL A 84 10.06 3.88 3.08
CA VAL A 84 9.66 3.29 4.37
C VAL A 84 9.18 1.89 4.08
N ALA A 85 9.77 0.91 4.76
CA ALA A 85 9.36 -0.49 4.65
C ALA A 85 8.69 -0.91 5.95
N GLN A 86 7.56 -1.59 5.84
CA GLN A 86 6.80 -2.07 6.99
C GLN A 86 6.48 -3.54 6.80
N GLU A 87 6.93 -4.36 7.74
CA GLU A 87 6.57 -5.78 7.80
C GLU A 87 5.48 -5.96 8.83
N TYR A 88 4.38 -6.59 8.45
CA TYR A 88 3.23 -6.75 9.33
C TYR A 88 2.51 -8.06 9.10
N ASP A 89 1.79 -8.51 10.14
CA ASP A 89 0.82 -9.58 10.02
C ASP A 89 -0.57 -8.97 9.98
N ILE A 90 -1.38 -9.42 9.02
CA ILE A 90 -2.77 -9.02 8.91
C ILE A 90 -3.65 -10.26 8.99
N THR A 91 -4.65 -10.21 9.86
CA THR A 91 -5.60 -11.30 10.03
C THR A 91 -6.94 -10.89 9.42
N LEU A 92 -7.44 -11.75 8.55
CA LEU A 92 -8.66 -11.50 7.80
C LEU A 92 -9.73 -12.53 8.18
N SER A 93 -10.98 -12.10 8.20
CA SER A 93 -12.13 -12.99 8.28
C SER A 93 -12.69 -13.16 6.86
N VAL A 94 -12.60 -14.37 6.32
CA VAL A 94 -13.06 -14.70 4.98
C VAL A 94 -14.02 -15.88 5.09
N HIS A 95 -15.29 -15.64 4.74
CA HIS A 95 -16.35 -16.65 4.81
C HIS A 95 -16.41 -17.33 6.19
N GLY A 96 -16.23 -16.54 7.25
CA GLY A 96 -16.31 -17.03 8.62
C GLY A 96 -15.05 -17.70 9.15
N ALA A 97 -14.01 -17.82 8.34
CA ALA A 97 -12.73 -18.38 8.77
C ALA A 97 -11.67 -17.28 8.87
N HIS A 98 -10.80 -17.38 9.86
CA HIS A 98 -9.68 -16.44 10.03
C HIS A 98 -8.45 -16.97 9.33
N GLU A 99 -7.75 -16.08 8.63
CA GLU A 99 -6.46 -16.37 8.03
C GLU A 99 -5.51 -15.21 8.27
N THR A 100 -4.25 -15.53 8.59
CA THR A 100 -3.23 -14.51 8.84
C THR A 100 -2.19 -14.55 7.74
N HIS A 101 -1.86 -13.37 7.21
CA HIS A 101 -0.87 -13.22 6.16
C HIS A 101 0.21 -12.25 6.59
N ARG A 102 1.47 -12.61 6.30
CA ARG A 102 2.59 -11.70 6.47
C ARG A 102 2.81 -10.93 5.20
N VAL A 103 2.94 -9.61 5.32
CA VAL A 103 3.12 -8.70 4.19
C VAL A 103 4.27 -7.76 4.48
N LEU A 104 5.05 -7.45 3.44
CA LEU A 104 6.04 -6.38 3.49
C LEU A 104 5.64 -5.34 2.45
N GLY A 105 5.33 -4.14 2.91
CA GLY A 105 5.03 -3.01 2.05
C GLY A 105 6.16 -2.01 2.07
N VAL A 106 6.59 -1.54 0.90
CA VAL A 106 7.64 -0.54 0.76
C VAL A 106 7.08 0.66 0.04
N LEU A 107 6.85 1.75 0.79
CA LEU A 107 6.49 3.05 0.21
C LEU A 107 7.76 3.76 -0.22
N TYR A 108 7.80 4.24 -1.45
CA TYR A 108 8.99 4.92 -1.97
C TYR A 108 8.64 6.32 -2.46
N VAL A 109 9.60 7.23 -2.33
CA VAL A 109 9.41 8.62 -2.73
C VAL A 109 9.83 8.85 -4.19
N SER A 110 9.13 9.77 -4.85
CA SER A 110 9.50 10.28 -6.16
C SER A 110 9.31 11.80 -6.10
N GLY A 111 10.41 12.53 -6.02
CA GLY A 111 10.35 13.95 -5.67
C GLY A 111 10.04 14.12 -4.19
N GLN A 112 8.90 14.73 -3.85
CA GLN A 112 8.48 14.94 -2.47
C GLN A 112 7.14 14.28 -2.15
N LEU A 113 6.65 13.43 -3.06
CA LEU A 113 5.45 12.63 -2.86
C LEU A 113 5.80 11.17 -3.05
N LEU A 114 4.87 10.28 -2.69
CA LEU A 114 5.08 8.85 -2.89
C LEU A 114 4.94 8.50 -4.37
N GLY A 115 5.93 7.80 -4.90
CA GLY A 115 5.88 7.28 -6.27
C GLY A 115 4.98 6.05 -6.38
N GLY A 116 4.68 5.42 -5.27
CA GLY A 116 3.85 4.23 -5.20
C GLY A 116 4.30 3.31 -4.09
N GLU A 117 4.05 2.03 -4.28
CA GLU A 117 4.37 1.03 -3.27
C GLU A 117 4.80 -0.28 -3.93
N ARG A 118 5.73 -1.00 -3.30
CA ARG A 118 6.05 -2.38 -3.63
C ARG A 118 5.51 -3.26 -2.51
N ILE A 119 4.65 -4.22 -2.86
CA ILE A 119 3.96 -5.07 -1.89
C ILE A 119 4.41 -6.51 -2.09
N TYR A 120 4.95 -7.11 -1.03
CA TYR A 120 5.42 -8.49 -1.01
C TYR A 120 4.49 -9.30 -0.13
N GLY A 121 3.80 -10.26 -0.73
CA GLY A 121 2.85 -11.11 -0.01
C GLY A 121 2.44 -12.29 -0.86
N SER A 122 1.66 -13.20 -0.28
CA SER A 122 1.14 -14.33 -1.02
C SER A 122 0.18 -13.88 -2.13
N GLU A 123 0.06 -14.67 -3.18
CA GLU A 123 -0.94 -14.41 -4.22
C GLU A 123 -2.33 -14.28 -3.60
N ARG A 124 -2.62 -15.10 -2.61
CA ARG A 124 -3.89 -15.08 -1.90
C ARG A 124 -4.21 -13.73 -1.30
N VAL A 125 -3.29 -13.16 -0.49
CA VAL A 125 -3.56 -11.87 0.16
C VAL A 125 -3.60 -10.74 -0.85
N ILE A 126 -2.75 -10.79 -1.86
CA ILE A 126 -2.75 -9.77 -2.93
C ILE A 126 -4.08 -9.80 -3.69
N HIS A 127 -4.59 -10.98 -4.01
CA HIS A 127 -5.89 -11.12 -4.67
C HIS A 127 -7.01 -10.55 -3.80
N LEU A 128 -6.98 -10.82 -2.50
CA LEU A 128 -7.97 -10.26 -1.58
C LEU A 128 -7.89 -8.73 -1.50
N MET A 129 -6.68 -8.18 -1.50
CA MET A 129 -6.47 -6.73 -1.47
C MET A 129 -6.99 -6.05 -2.73
N LEU A 130 -6.81 -6.67 -3.88
CA LEU A 130 -7.12 -6.07 -5.18
C LEU A 130 -8.55 -6.34 -5.66
N GLY A 131 -9.15 -7.45 -5.24
CA GLY A 131 -10.47 -7.81 -5.75
C GLY A 131 -10.46 -7.91 -7.27
N ASP A 132 -11.44 -7.27 -7.92
CA ASP A 132 -11.57 -7.32 -9.38
C ASP A 132 -10.38 -6.69 -10.11
N LEU A 133 -9.64 -5.80 -9.46
CA LEU A 133 -8.47 -5.18 -10.07
C LEU A 133 -7.32 -6.17 -10.29
N PHE A 134 -7.35 -7.32 -9.62
CA PHE A 134 -6.33 -8.35 -9.81
C PHE A 134 -6.20 -8.75 -11.29
N ASP A 135 -7.32 -8.85 -11.99
CA ASP A 135 -7.33 -9.25 -13.41
C ASP A 135 -6.84 -8.13 -14.34
N GLU A 136 -6.70 -6.91 -13.82
CA GLU A 136 -6.18 -5.79 -14.61
C GLU A 136 -4.67 -5.60 -14.47
N LEU A 137 -4.02 -6.36 -13.60
CA LEU A 137 -2.57 -6.24 -13.40
C LEU A 137 -1.82 -6.60 -14.67
N LYS A 138 -0.69 -5.93 -14.88
CA LYS A 138 0.20 -6.15 -16.02
C LYS A 138 1.55 -6.65 -15.53
N PRO A 139 2.25 -7.47 -16.32
CA PRO A 139 3.63 -7.84 -15.98
C PRO A 139 4.53 -6.62 -15.85
N ILE A 140 5.45 -6.69 -14.91
CA ILE A 140 6.47 -5.65 -14.73
C ILE A 140 7.51 -5.73 -15.84
#